data_f7ac015b1700d82d3dd30bde13ddcd81
#
_entry.id   f7ac015b1700d82d3dd30bde13ddcd81
#
_cell.length_a   1.000
_cell.length_b   1.000
_cell.length_c   1.000
_cell.angle_alpha   90.00
_cell.angle_beta   90.00
_cell.angle_gamma   90.00
#
_symmetry.space_group_name_H-M   'P 1'
#
loop_
_entity.id
_entity.type
_entity.pdbx_description
1 polymer ?
#
loop_
_entity_poly.entity_id
_entity_poly.type
_entity_poly.pdbx_seq_one_letter_code
_entity_poly.pdbx_strand_id
1 'polypeptide(L)'
;MLAAGIVFATESASETLDELSARASRGGHAKLAELIAAWDLHEFVDRLVVLRIEASGEEGSWAKPPEWVKDTEAVAIWRSFVEARRARAARWLEQAVEAARGGAGGGERDGCVAMLFRALREDPDCPQARAAIGWVRRDGLWVWPEAARRIDRGEVFSPDFGWLPKARLPRYVAGERYADGQWIDAEEAGKRRPIDRGWKVASDHWEITSTAAVERAAALAAGLEESRMAWLQAFGGFAIEPKQLVDRLEGRSRAEPRKPLAASLVRDRAEYAKLLTPLEPAAGRTLGLYWNPTRTAWFFDVDDEGLAVGPATSTVLHESTHQLFAESRETIPAAGERCGFWAIEAVACFMESLEPAPFGWTLGGPTAGRGPIARERLVEDGFHVPLRELAAMGRRRFQADERLPMIYSEISGLADFFLCGERGRHRAAFVEYLRRIYAGTDEPDTLAALCGRSFEQLDDDYRRFMASRAPPPQR
;
A
#
# COMPACT_ATOMS: atom_id res chain seq x y z
N MET A 1 -31.36 18.21 -7.97
CA MET A 1 -31.78 17.69 -6.66
C MET A 1 -32.33 16.28 -6.88
N LEU A 2 -31.50 15.24 -6.64
CA LEU A 2 -31.94 13.88 -6.45
C LEU A 2 -31.06 13.38 -5.30
N ALA A 3 -31.62 13.44 -4.10
CA ALA A 3 -31.07 12.73 -2.95
C ALA A 3 -31.25 11.23 -3.23
N ALA A 4 -30.22 10.57 -3.72
CA ALA A 4 -30.16 9.11 -3.74
C ALA A 4 -30.05 8.65 -2.29
N GLY A 5 -31.20 8.38 -1.67
CA GLY A 5 -31.26 7.72 -0.38
C GLY A 5 -30.58 6.37 -0.51
N ILE A 6 -29.69 6.06 0.43
CA ILE A 6 -29.14 4.72 0.60
C ILE A 6 -30.31 3.82 0.93
N VAL A 7 -30.77 3.04 -0.04
CA VAL A 7 -31.82 2.02 0.16
C VAL A 7 -31.12 0.82 0.79
N PHE A 8 -31.31 0.65 2.08
CA PHE A 8 -30.89 -0.55 2.76
C PHE A 8 -31.73 -1.73 2.26
N ALA A 9 -31.07 -2.74 1.75
CA ALA A 9 -31.71 -4.00 1.37
C ALA A 9 -32.19 -4.70 2.66
N THR A 10 -33.49 -4.98 2.71
CA THR A 10 -34.09 -5.83 3.76
C THR A 10 -33.41 -7.20 3.76
N GLU A 11 -33.06 -7.69 4.95
CA GLU A 11 -32.52 -9.02 5.18
C GLU A 11 -33.45 -10.10 4.61
N SER A 12 -33.20 -10.53 3.40
CA SER A 12 -33.49 -11.90 3.01
C SER A 12 -32.25 -12.72 3.40
N ALA A 13 -32.43 -13.78 4.15
CA ALA A 13 -31.35 -14.68 4.55
C ALA A 13 -30.66 -15.23 3.30
N SER A 14 -29.59 -14.57 2.85
CA SER A 14 -28.74 -15.08 1.78
C SER A 14 -27.95 -16.27 2.31
N GLU A 15 -27.87 -17.35 1.53
CA GLU A 15 -26.99 -18.48 1.87
C GLU A 15 -25.59 -17.98 2.22
N THR A 16 -24.98 -18.56 3.24
CA THR A 16 -23.58 -18.28 3.59
C THR A 16 -22.64 -18.86 2.55
N LEU A 17 -21.39 -18.40 2.54
CA LEU A 17 -20.36 -18.96 1.65
C LEU A 17 -20.14 -20.45 1.91
N ASP A 18 -20.19 -20.88 3.17
CA ASP A 18 -20.07 -22.30 3.54
C ASP A 18 -21.22 -23.13 3.00
N GLU A 19 -22.46 -22.66 3.11
CA GLU A 19 -23.64 -23.33 2.57
C GLU A 19 -23.57 -23.42 1.03
N LEU A 20 -23.15 -22.36 0.36
CA LEU A 20 -22.95 -22.31 -1.10
C LEU A 20 -21.84 -23.26 -1.55
N SER A 21 -20.70 -23.29 -0.85
CA SER A 21 -19.61 -24.23 -1.12
C SER A 21 -20.05 -25.67 -0.93
N ALA A 22 -20.75 -25.97 0.16
CA ALA A 22 -21.30 -27.29 0.43
C ALA A 22 -22.34 -27.70 -0.63
N ARG A 23 -23.19 -26.78 -1.10
CA ARG A 23 -24.14 -27.02 -2.18
C ARG A 23 -23.44 -27.35 -3.49
N ALA A 24 -22.39 -26.60 -3.85
CA ALA A 24 -21.58 -26.84 -5.02
C ALA A 24 -20.90 -28.23 -4.98
N SER A 25 -20.36 -28.61 -3.81
CA SER A 25 -19.73 -29.92 -3.61
C SER A 25 -20.73 -31.06 -3.79
N ARG A 26 -21.93 -30.96 -3.20
CA ARG A 26 -23.00 -31.98 -3.35
C ARG A 26 -23.49 -32.11 -4.78
N GLY A 27 -23.51 -31.00 -5.55
CA GLY A 27 -23.84 -30.98 -6.98
C GLY A 27 -22.74 -31.48 -7.91
N GLY A 28 -21.58 -31.91 -7.36
CA GLY A 28 -20.44 -32.37 -8.16
C GLY A 28 -19.60 -31.25 -8.79
N HIS A 29 -19.78 -30.00 -8.36
CA HIS A 29 -19.10 -28.81 -8.89
C HIS A 29 -17.86 -28.45 -8.02
N ALA A 30 -16.89 -29.38 -7.88
CA ALA A 30 -15.75 -29.27 -6.95
C ALA A 30 -14.95 -27.96 -7.12
N LYS A 31 -14.62 -27.59 -8.36
CA LYS A 31 -13.89 -26.34 -8.65
C LYS A 31 -14.64 -25.09 -8.18
N LEU A 32 -15.99 -25.07 -8.30
CA LEU A 32 -16.80 -23.96 -7.83
C LEU A 32 -16.88 -23.94 -6.31
N ALA A 33 -16.97 -25.10 -5.67
CA ALA A 33 -16.94 -25.22 -4.22
C ALA A 33 -15.62 -24.71 -3.63
N GLU A 34 -14.49 -25.10 -4.20
CA GLU A 34 -13.16 -24.63 -3.80
C GLU A 34 -13.02 -23.10 -3.95
N LEU A 35 -13.48 -22.54 -5.08
CA LEU A 35 -13.45 -21.11 -5.31
C LEU A 35 -14.27 -20.36 -4.26
N ILE A 36 -15.48 -20.83 -3.94
CA ILE A 36 -16.36 -20.20 -2.96
C ILE A 36 -15.76 -20.32 -1.54
N ALA A 37 -15.24 -21.50 -1.17
CA ALA A 37 -14.58 -21.72 0.12
C ALA A 37 -13.36 -20.82 0.31
N ALA A 38 -12.51 -20.71 -0.74
CA ALA A 38 -11.32 -19.86 -0.72
C ALA A 38 -11.64 -18.35 -0.71
N TRP A 39 -12.91 -17.96 -0.87
CA TRP A 39 -13.29 -16.55 -0.83
C TRP A 39 -13.24 -15.96 0.58
N ASP A 40 -13.35 -16.77 1.62
CA ASP A 40 -13.25 -16.29 2.99
C ASP A 40 -11.78 -16.11 3.42
N LEU A 41 -11.49 -14.98 4.09
CA LEU A 41 -10.13 -14.58 4.48
C LEU A 41 -9.86 -14.86 5.98
N HIS A 42 -10.57 -15.77 6.60
CA HIS A 42 -10.43 -16.08 8.04
C HIS A 42 -9.02 -16.54 8.45
N GLU A 43 -8.24 -17.08 7.52
CA GLU A 43 -6.90 -17.63 7.80
C GLU A 43 -5.82 -16.57 8.10
N PHE A 44 -6.10 -15.29 7.85
CA PHE A 44 -5.10 -14.21 7.95
C PHE A 44 -5.30 -13.31 9.16
N VAL A 45 -5.50 -13.92 10.34
CA VAL A 45 -5.84 -13.18 11.58
C VAL A 45 -4.67 -12.34 12.09
N ASP A 46 -3.43 -12.75 11.79
CA ASP A 46 -2.18 -12.16 12.29
C ASP A 46 -1.43 -11.29 11.29
N ARG A 47 -2.06 -10.98 10.15
CA ARG A 47 -1.47 -10.18 9.07
C ARG A 47 -2.46 -9.13 8.58
N LEU A 48 -1.96 -8.05 8.02
CA LEU A 48 -2.80 -7.16 7.23
C LEU A 48 -3.04 -7.77 5.86
N VAL A 49 -4.30 -7.90 5.50
CA VAL A 49 -4.71 -8.31 4.16
C VAL A 49 -4.73 -7.08 3.26
N VAL A 50 -3.97 -7.13 2.19
CA VAL A 50 -3.96 -6.13 1.11
C VAL A 50 -4.62 -6.74 -0.10
N LEU A 51 -5.74 -6.20 -0.51
CA LEU A 51 -6.58 -6.74 -1.56
C LEU A 51 -6.15 -6.20 -2.93
N ARG A 52 -6.00 -7.10 -3.89
CA ARG A 52 -5.97 -6.71 -5.30
C ARG A 52 -7.38 -6.37 -5.74
N ILE A 53 -7.56 -5.14 -6.17
CA ILE A 53 -8.85 -4.71 -6.72
C ILE A 53 -8.77 -4.86 -8.23
N GLU A 54 -9.69 -5.63 -8.78
CA GLU A 54 -9.81 -5.82 -10.23
C GLU A 54 -9.95 -4.46 -10.93
N ALA A 55 -9.25 -4.31 -12.05
CA ALA A 55 -9.44 -3.16 -12.91
C ALA A 55 -10.91 -3.09 -13.32
N SER A 56 -11.45 -1.88 -13.41
CA SER A 56 -12.81 -1.72 -13.89
C SER A 56 -12.85 -2.12 -15.38
N GLY A 57 -13.59 -3.20 -15.67
CA GLY A 57 -13.94 -3.61 -17.01
C GLY A 57 -15.32 -3.10 -17.40
N GLU A 58 -15.99 -3.82 -18.30
CA GLU A 58 -17.41 -3.62 -18.55
C GLU A 58 -18.19 -3.83 -17.25
N GLU A 59 -19.07 -2.89 -16.90
CA GLU A 59 -19.85 -2.91 -15.67
C GLU A 59 -20.60 -4.24 -15.51
N GLY A 60 -20.44 -4.86 -14.34
CA GLY A 60 -21.03 -6.17 -14.03
C GLY A 60 -20.33 -7.36 -14.69
N SER A 61 -19.21 -7.17 -15.38
CA SER A 61 -18.46 -8.28 -15.98
C SER A 61 -18.00 -9.32 -14.96
N TRP A 62 -17.64 -8.88 -13.76
CA TRP A 62 -17.23 -9.74 -12.64
C TRP A 62 -18.35 -10.68 -12.14
N ALA A 63 -19.62 -10.29 -12.36
CA ALA A 63 -20.78 -11.08 -11.96
C ALA A 63 -21.16 -12.15 -13.01
N LYS A 64 -20.59 -12.10 -14.21
CA LYS A 64 -20.80 -13.12 -15.24
C LYS A 64 -20.14 -14.43 -14.80
N PRO A 65 -20.82 -15.58 -14.97
CA PRO A 65 -20.19 -16.86 -14.66
C PRO A 65 -18.96 -17.08 -15.55
N PRO A 66 -17.87 -17.64 -14.99
CA PRO A 66 -16.71 -18.02 -15.79
C PRO A 66 -17.12 -19.04 -16.89
N GLU A 67 -16.38 -19.09 -17.99
CA GLU A 67 -16.70 -19.97 -19.13
C GLU A 67 -16.79 -21.46 -18.77
N TRP A 68 -16.14 -21.89 -17.70
CA TRP A 68 -16.18 -23.26 -17.20
C TRP A 68 -17.43 -23.56 -16.35
N VAL A 69 -18.23 -22.55 -15.94
CA VAL A 69 -19.50 -22.69 -15.22
C VAL A 69 -20.62 -22.74 -16.26
N LYS A 70 -20.93 -23.92 -16.77
CA LYS A 70 -21.90 -24.10 -17.88
C LYS A 70 -23.17 -24.82 -17.48
N ASP A 71 -23.09 -25.68 -16.48
CA ASP A 71 -24.21 -26.42 -15.98
C ASP A 71 -25.25 -25.52 -15.32
N THR A 72 -26.55 -25.84 -15.49
CA THR A 72 -27.65 -25.01 -14.99
C THR A 72 -27.63 -24.85 -13.49
N GLU A 73 -27.29 -25.90 -12.74
CA GLU A 73 -27.16 -25.85 -11.28
C GLU A 73 -25.95 -25.04 -10.87
N ALA A 74 -24.80 -25.22 -11.49
CA ALA A 74 -23.60 -24.43 -11.26
C ALA A 74 -23.82 -22.94 -11.53
N VAL A 75 -24.55 -22.60 -12.59
CA VAL A 75 -24.93 -21.20 -12.90
C VAL A 75 -25.85 -20.64 -11.83
N ALA A 76 -26.79 -21.43 -11.31
CA ALA A 76 -27.66 -21.00 -10.21
C ALA A 76 -26.87 -20.75 -8.92
N ILE A 77 -25.90 -21.63 -8.58
CA ILE A 77 -25.00 -21.46 -7.44
C ILE A 77 -24.13 -20.20 -7.63
N TRP A 78 -23.60 -19.99 -8.83
CA TRP A 78 -22.83 -18.78 -9.14
C TRP A 78 -23.64 -17.50 -8.91
N ARG A 79 -24.90 -17.46 -9.35
CA ARG A 79 -25.80 -16.31 -9.10
C ARG A 79 -25.99 -16.06 -7.60
N SER A 80 -26.27 -17.12 -6.82
CA SER A 80 -26.37 -16.99 -5.35
C SER A 80 -25.06 -16.49 -4.74
N PHE A 81 -23.91 -16.94 -5.24
CA PHE A 81 -22.58 -16.46 -4.79
C PHE A 81 -22.39 -14.98 -5.09
N VAL A 82 -22.76 -14.50 -6.28
CA VAL A 82 -22.72 -13.07 -6.63
C VAL A 82 -23.65 -12.25 -5.75
N GLU A 83 -24.86 -12.75 -5.45
CA GLU A 83 -25.79 -12.09 -4.53
C GLU A 83 -25.23 -12.00 -3.12
N ALA A 84 -24.64 -13.08 -2.60
CA ALA A 84 -23.96 -13.09 -1.30
C ALA A 84 -22.80 -12.08 -1.23
N ARG A 85 -21.99 -11.99 -2.28
CA ARG A 85 -20.94 -10.98 -2.40
C ARG A 85 -21.50 -9.57 -2.37
N ARG A 86 -22.54 -9.25 -3.13
CA ARG A 86 -23.19 -7.92 -3.11
C ARG A 86 -23.73 -7.56 -1.73
N ALA A 87 -24.36 -8.50 -1.04
CA ALA A 87 -24.83 -8.30 0.34
C ALA A 87 -23.65 -8.02 1.31
N ARG A 88 -22.52 -8.70 1.12
CA ARG A 88 -21.29 -8.46 1.91
C ARG A 88 -20.70 -7.09 1.60
N ALA A 89 -20.65 -6.69 0.32
CA ALA A 89 -20.21 -5.36 -0.10
C ALA A 89 -21.03 -4.24 0.55
N ALA A 90 -22.36 -4.39 0.54
CA ALA A 90 -23.26 -3.43 1.18
C ALA A 90 -23.00 -3.29 2.68
N ARG A 91 -22.80 -4.41 3.40
CA ARG A 91 -22.46 -4.40 4.84
C ARG A 91 -21.12 -3.71 5.12
N TRP A 92 -20.10 -3.99 4.33
CA TRP A 92 -18.81 -3.32 4.47
C TRP A 92 -18.91 -1.80 4.22
N LEU A 93 -19.70 -1.40 3.22
CA LEU A 93 -19.95 0.00 2.92
C LEU A 93 -20.68 0.69 4.08
N GLU A 94 -21.72 0.07 4.62
CA GLU A 94 -22.47 0.57 5.77
C GLU A 94 -21.57 0.77 7.01
N GLN A 95 -20.77 -0.22 7.34
CA GLN A 95 -19.80 -0.13 8.42
C GLN A 95 -18.77 0.98 8.20
N ALA A 96 -18.28 1.14 6.96
CA ALA A 96 -17.36 2.22 6.62
C ALA A 96 -18.00 3.60 6.79
N VAL A 97 -19.27 3.77 6.39
CA VAL A 97 -20.04 5.01 6.56
C VAL A 97 -20.26 5.31 8.03
N GLU A 98 -20.67 4.32 8.82
CA GLU A 98 -20.92 4.45 10.26
C GLU A 98 -19.64 4.83 11.01
N ALA A 99 -18.55 4.11 10.77
CA ALA A 99 -17.25 4.42 11.34
C ALA A 99 -16.74 5.82 10.95
N ALA A 100 -16.94 6.25 9.70
CA ALA A 100 -16.56 7.57 9.24
C ALA A 100 -17.37 8.70 9.91
N ARG A 101 -18.65 8.45 10.22
CA ARG A 101 -19.55 9.41 10.89
C ARG A 101 -19.41 9.41 12.41
N GLY A 102 -19.07 8.28 13.00
CA GLY A 102 -19.03 8.05 14.45
C GLY A 102 -17.98 8.84 15.25
N GLY A 103 -17.15 9.58 14.63
CA GLY A 103 -16.47 10.85 14.97
C GLY A 103 -15.62 10.96 16.24
N ALA A 104 -15.64 10.12 17.24
CA ALA A 104 -14.99 10.42 18.52
C ALA A 104 -13.98 9.39 19.04
N GLY A 105 -13.92 8.20 18.50
CA GLY A 105 -12.93 7.19 18.88
C GLY A 105 -11.92 6.97 17.75
N GLY A 106 -10.66 7.35 17.93
CA GLY A 106 -9.60 7.24 16.91
C GLY A 106 -9.47 5.83 16.29
N GLY A 107 -10.02 4.79 16.94
CA GLY A 107 -9.93 3.39 16.52
C GLY A 107 -10.71 2.99 15.30
N GLU A 108 -11.86 3.59 15.08
CA GLU A 108 -12.74 3.20 13.97
C GLU A 108 -12.39 3.88 12.66
N ARG A 109 -11.78 5.06 12.72
CA ARG A 109 -11.47 5.88 11.53
C ARG A 109 -10.48 5.24 10.58
N ASP A 110 -9.45 4.59 11.11
CA ASP A 110 -8.40 3.98 10.29
C ASP A 110 -8.89 2.69 9.60
N GLY A 111 -9.95 2.08 10.14
CA GLY A 111 -10.64 0.95 9.52
C GLY A 111 -11.49 1.30 8.31
N CYS A 112 -11.98 2.54 8.19
CA CYS A 112 -12.92 2.93 7.13
C CYS A 112 -12.40 2.64 5.72
N VAL A 113 -11.17 3.01 5.42
CA VAL A 113 -10.58 2.80 4.09
C VAL A 113 -10.40 1.29 3.83
N ALA A 114 -9.94 0.52 4.81
CA ALA A 114 -9.84 -0.93 4.68
C ALA A 114 -11.20 -1.59 4.44
N MET A 115 -12.26 -1.13 5.11
CA MET A 115 -13.64 -1.60 4.90
C MET A 115 -14.11 -1.30 3.47
N LEU A 116 -13.77 -0.14 2.91
CA LEU A 116 -14.10 0.21 1.52
C LEU A 116 -13.38 -0.71 0.53
N PHE A 117 -12.12 -1.07 0.78
CA PHE A 117 -11.41 -2.05 -0.04
C PHE A 117 -12.03 -3.44 0.07
N ARG A 118 -12.51 -3.85 1.25
CA ARG A 118 -13.28 -5.09 1.42
C ARG A 118 -14.60 -5.04 0.62
N ALA A 119 -15.30 -3.91 0.64
CA ALA A 119 -16.49 -3.72 -0.20
C ALA A 119 -16.15 -3.89 -1.69
N LEU A 120 -15.03 -3.31 -2.17
CA LEU A 120 -14.58 -3.43 -3.55
C LEU A 120 -14.12 -4.83 -3.95
N ARG A 121 -13.60 -5.62 -3.01
CA ARG A 121 -13.33 -7.03 -3.27
C ARG A 121 -14.62 -7.81 -3.54
N GLU A 122 -15.65 -7.52 -2.77
CA GLU A 122 -16.95 -8.18 -2.92
C GLU A 122 -17.72 -7.67 -4.16
N ASP A 123 -17.71 -6.37 -4.40
CA ASP A 123 -18.29 -5.72 -5.58
C ASP A 123 -17.29 -4.71 -6.18
N PRO A 124 -16.48 -5.13 -7.16
CA PRO A 124 -15.50 -4.25 -7.83
C PRO A 124 -16.11 -3.00 -8.48
N ASP A 125 -17.40 -3.04 -8.81
CA ASP A 125 -18.09 -1.92 -9.44
C ASP A 125 -18.82 -1.01 -8.43
N CYS A 126 -18.72 -1.26 -7.13
CA CYS A 126 -19.39 -0.44 -6.10
C CYS A 126 -19.00 1.05 -6.24
N PRO A 127 -19.89 1.91 -6.75
CA PRO A 127 -19.53 3.28 -7.11
C PRO A 127 -19.23 4.15 -5.88
N GLN A 128 -19.91 3.90 -4.76
CA GLN A 128 -19.69 4.64 -3.53
C GLN A 128 -18.31 4.36 -2.96
N ALA A 129 -17.90 3.08 -2.90
CA ALA A 129 -16.58 2.69 -2.41
C ALA A 129 -15.46 3.20 -3.33
N ARG A 130 -15.62 3.09 -4.66
CA ARG A 130 -14.68 3.65 -5.64
C ARG A 130 -14.50 5.17 -5.45
N ALA A 131 -15.60 5.91 -5.44
CA ALA A 131 -15.58 7.36 -5.27
C ALA A 131 -14.98 7.78 -3.93
N ALA A 132 -15.32 7.08 -2.83
CA ALA A 132 -14.84 7.38 -1.50
C ALA A 132 -13.31 7.25 -1.38
N ILE A 133 -12.73 6.19 -1.96
CA ILE A 133 -11.27 5.98 -1.98
C ILE A 133 -10.59 7.02 -2.89
N GLY A 134 -11.26 7.46 -3.96
CA GLY A 134 -10.74 8.52 -4.81
C GLY A 134 -10.73 8.23 -6.30
N TRP A 135 -11.29 7.09 -6.76
CA TRP A 135 -11.47 6.88 -8.19
C TRP A 135 -12.55 7.78 -8.78
N VAL A 136 -12.40 8.09 -10.03
CA VAL A 136 -13.38 8.82 -10.85
C VAL A 136 -13.78 7.96 -12.05
N ARG A 137 -14.98 8.19 -12.58
CA ARG A 137 -15.44 7.45 -13.76
C ARG A 137 -15.08 8.22 -15.03
N ARG A 138 -14.36 7.57 -15.96
CA ARG A 138 -14.00 8.11 -17.27
C ARG A 138 -14.23 7.06 -18.35
N ASP A 139 -15.02 7.38 -19.36
CA ASP A 139 -15.37 6.49 -20.48
C ASP A 139 -15.86 5.09 -20.04
N GLY A 140 -16.65 5.06 -18.96
CA GLY A 140 -17.17 3.82 -18.37
C GLY A 140 -16.25 3.09 -17.43
N LEU A 141 -14.98 3.49 -17.32
CA LEU A 141 -13.96 2.87 -16.46
C LEU A 141 -13.73 3.67 -15.17
N TRP A 142 -13.41 2.97 -14.10
CA TRP A 142 -12.92 3.57 -12.86
C TRP A 142 -11.41 3.77 -12.95
N VAL A 143 -10.98 5.02 -12.91
CA VAL A 143 -9.57 5.40 -13.00
C VAL A 143 -9.21 6.41 -11.91
N TRP A 144 -7.93 6.56 -11.61
CA TRP A 144 -7.48 7.65 -10.76
C TRP A 144 -7.65 9.01 -11.47
N PRO A 145 -7.87 10.11 -10.75
CA PRO A 145 -8.03 11.45 -11.35
C PRO A 145 -6.82 11.86 -12.22
N GLU A 146 -5.64 11.42 -11.83
CA GLU A 146 -4.38 11.63 -12.57
C GLU A 146 -4.42 10.92 -13.93
N ALA A 147 -4.86 9.65 -13.94
CA ALA A 147 -5.04 8.87 -15.18
C ALA A 147 -6.13 9.48 -16.06
N ALA A 148 -7.27 9.92 -15.50
CA ALA A 148 -8.32 10.60 -16.26
C ALA A 148 -7.78 11.83 -16.98
N ARG A 149 -6.98 12.67 -16.31
CA ARG A 149 -6.32 13.83 -16.90
C ARG A 149 -5.39 13.48 -18.05
N ARG A 150 -4.68 12.34 -17.96
CA ARG A 150 -3.79 11.85 -19.03
C ARG A 150 -4.58 11.35 -20.23
N ILE A 151 -5.65 10.60 -20.00
CA ILE A 151 -6.59 10.17 -21.05
C ILE A 151 -7.15 11.39 -21.80
N ASP A 152 -7.56 12.43 -21.08
CA ASP A 152 -8.07 13.68 -21.68
C ASP A 152 -7.05 14.40 -22.57
N ARG A 153 -5.73 14.20 -22.34
CA ARG A 153 -4.66 14.72 -23.18
C ARG A 153 -4.30 13.81 -24.35
N GLY A 154 -5.01 12.69 -24.53
CA GLY A 154 -4.74 11.71 -25.60
C GLY A 154 -3.52 10.82 -25.31
N GLU A 155 -3.15 10.66 -24.03
CA GLU A 155 -2.16 9.69 -23.59
C GLU A 155 -2.78 8.30 -23.44
N VAL A 156 -1.95 7.27 -23.54
CA VAL A 156 -2.30 5.86 -23.30
C VAL A 156 -1.26 5.25 -22.36
N PHE A 157 -1.70 4.40 -21.48
CA PHE A 157 -0.82 3.66 -20.58
C PHE A 157 -0.26 2.41 -21.27
N SER A 158 1.04 2.20 -21.10
CA SER A 158 1.73 0.96 -21.47
C SER A 158 2.47 0.42 -20.25
N PRO A 159 2.34 -0.88 -19.93
CA PRO A 159 3.12 -1.48 -18.83
C PRO A 159 4.63 -1.31 -18.99
N ASP A 160 5.14 -1.30 -20.21
CA ASP A 160 6.57 -1.21 -20.53
C ASP A 160 7.11 0.22 -20.60
N PHE A 161 6.25 1.23 -20.81
CA PHE A 161 6.68 2.59 -21.08
C PHE A 161 6.02 3.66 -20.21
N GLY A 162 5.03 3.26 -19.38
CA GLY A 162 4.19 4.19 -18.63
C GLY A 162 3.20 4.96 -19.53
N TRP A 163 2.76 6.12 -19.08
CA TRP A 163 1.90 7.02 -19.85
C TRP A 163 2.67 7.74 -20.94
N LEU A 164 2.18 7.67 -22.19
CA LEU A 164 2.77 8.36 -23.33
C LEU A 164 1.68 8.76 -24.34
N PRO A 165 1.94 9.76 -25.20
CA PRO A 165 1.05 10.11 -26.29
C PRO A 165 0.73 8.89 -27.15
N LYS A 166 -0.55 8.62 -27.43
CA LYS A 166 -1.02 7.45 -28.19
C LYS A 166 -0.28 7.28 -29.53
N ALA A 167 0.01 8.38 -30.21
CA ALA A 167 0.74 8.36 -31.50
C ALA A 167 2.19 7.86 -31.39
N ARG A 168 2.79 7.87 -30.19
CA ARG A 168 4.17 7.42 -29.99
C ARG A 168 4.30 5.92 -29.71
N LEU A 169 3.23 5.30 -29.19
CA LEU A 169 3.27 3.90 -28.75
C LEU A 169 3.78 2.93 -29.83
N PRO A 170 3.32 2.96 -31.11
CA PRO A 170 3.80 2.01 -32.12
C PRO A 170 5.32 2.08 -32.35
N ARG A 171 5.91 3.28 -32.30
CA ARG A 171 7.36 3.45 -32.47
C ARG A 171 8.15 3.00 -31.23
N TYR A 172 7.60 3.20 -30.02
CA TYR A 172 8.19 2.65 -28.79
C TYR A 172 8.20 1.13 -28.82
N VAL A 173 7.11 0.49 -29.26
CA VAL A 173 7.02 -0.97 -29.43
C VAL A 173 8.02 -1.46 -30.51
N ALA A 174 8.28 -0.66 -31.55
CA ALA A 174 9.27 -0.95 -32.57
C ALA A 174 10.73 -0.72 -32.11
N GLY A 175 10.97 -0.33 -30.85
CA GLY A 175 12.30 -0.14 -30.29
C GLY A 175 12.85 1.29 -30.35
N GLU A 176 12.12 2.23 -30.99
CA GLU A 176 12.56 3.64 -31.03
C GLU A 176 12.17 4.39 -29.74
N ARG A 177 12.89 5.45 -29.43
CA ARG A 177 12.60 6.34 -28.29
C ARG A 177 12.56 7.79 -28.74
N TYR A 178 11.71 8.58 -28.10
CA TYR A 178 11.63 10.02 -28.36
C TYR A 178 12.40 10.79 -27.30
N ALA A 179 13.46 11.48 -27.71
CA ALA A 179 14.30 12.24 -26.81
C ALA A 179 14.72 13.57 -27.48
N ASP A 180 14.79 14.65 -26.71
CA ASP A 180 15.28 15.96 -27.15
C ASP A 180 14.65 16.46 -28.48
N GLY A 181 13.34 16.15 -28.68
CA GLY A 181 12.61 16.54 -29.88
C GLY A 181 12.79 15.59 -31.08
N GLN A 182 13.54 14.51 -30.94
CA GLN A 182 13.90 13.60 -32.06
C GLN A 182 13.61 12.14 -31.70
N TRP A 183 13.42 11.33 -32.74
CA TRP A 183 13.39 9.89 -32.63
C TRP A 183 14.80 9.32 -32.75
N ILE A 184 15.14 8.44 -31.83
CA ILE A 184 16.42 7.72 -31.79
C ILE A 184 16.15 6.22 -31.73
N ASP A 185 17.07 5.41 -32.23
CA ASP A 185 16.98 3.96 -32.17
C ASP A 185 17.39 3.39 -30.79
N ALA A 186 17.29 2.07 -30.65
CA ALA A 186 17.60 1.38 -29.41
C ALA A 186 19.07 1.49 -29.00
N GLU A 187 20.00 1.54 -29.97
CA GLU A 187 21.44 1.68 -29.71
C GLU A 187 21.75 3.04 -29.09
N GLU A 188 21.27 4.12 -29.72
CA GLU A 188 21.44 5.48 -29.21
C GLU A 188 20.71 5.65 -27.87
N ALA A 189 19.52 5.07 -27.73
CA ALA A 189 18.75 5.09 -26.47
C ALA A 189 19.49 4.39 -25.31
N GLY A 190 20.29 3.37 -25.60
CA GLY A 190 21.12 2.65 -24.63
C GLY A 190 22.34 3.41 -24.11
N LYS A 191 22.74 4.51 -24.80
CA LYS A 191 23.89 5.31 -24.37
C LYS A 191 23.63 6.00 -23.03
N ARG A 192 24.72 6.23 -22.27
CA ARG A 192 24.63 6.90 -20.97
C ARG A 192 24.15 8.34 -21.10
N ARG A 193 23.11 8.71 -20.35
CA ARG A 193 22.55 10.06 -20.28
C ARG A 193 22.78 10.66 -18.90
N PRO A 194 23.08 11.95 -18.78
CA PRO A 194 23.06 12.62 -17.47
C PRO A 194 21.63 12.74 -16.96
N ILE A 195 21.47 12.81 -15.63
CA ILE A 195 20.15 12.77 -14.98
C ILE A 195 19.23 13.94 -15.40
N ASP A 196 19.76 15.10 -15.68
CA ASP A 196 19.02 16.28 -16.16
C ASP A 196 18.41 16.08 -17.57
N ARG A 197 18.95 15.13 -18.35
CA ARG A 197 18.44 14.66 -19.64
C ARG A 197 17.94 13.21 -19.58
N GLY A 198 17.69 12.71 -18.38
CA GLY A 198 17.17 11.36 -18.16
C GLY A 198 15.79 11.15 -18.78
N TRP A 199 15.47 9.90 -19.05
CA TRP A 199 14.15 9.50 -19.52
C TRP A 199 13.08 9.95 -18.52
N LYS A 200 11.92 10.39 -19.03
CA LYS A 200 10.76 10.71 -18.24
C LYS A 200 9.72 9.63 -18.44
N VAL A 201 9.42 8.88 -17.37
CA VAL A 201 8.41 7.84 -17.37
C VAL A 201 7.37 8.21 -16.32
N ALA A 202 6.09 8.12 -16.67
CA ALA A 202 5.01 8.46 -15.78
C ALA A 202 4.10 7.26 -15.55
N SER A 203 3.72 7.03 -14.29
CA SER A 203 2.56 6.21 -13.91
C SER A 203 1.37 7.10 -13.53
N ASP A 204 0.38 6.56 -12.86
CA ASP A 204 -0.75 7.35 -12.39
C ASP A 204 -0.31 8.39 -11.35
N HIS A 205 0.57 7.99 -10.41
CA HIS A 205 0.94 8.85 -9.28
C HIS A 205 2.40 9.27 -9.26
N TRP A 206 3.29 8.71 -10.10
CA TRP A 206 4.71 9.07 -10.13
C TRP A 206 5.15 9.62 -11.48
N GLU A 207 6.13 10.51 -11.43
CA GLU A 207 7.00 10.89 -12.54
C GLU A 207 8.43 10.49 -12.21
N ILE A 208 8.98 9.57 -13.01
CA ILE A 208 10.32 9.00 -12.80
C ILE A 208 11.27 9.63 -13.82
N THR A 209 12.39 10.18 -13.31
CA THR A 209 13.53 10.55 -14.13
C THR A 209 14.55 9.42 -14.10
N SER A 210 14.96 8.90 -15.28
CA SER A 210 15.83 7.72 -15.33
C SER A 210 17.02 7.90 -16.23
N THR A 211 18.21 7.48 -15.76
CA THR A 211 19.40 7.24 -16.59
C THR A 211 19.54 5.78 -17.01
N ALA A 212 18.72 4.88 -16.44
CA ALA A 212 18.51 3.52 -16.90
C ALA A 212 17.49 3.47 -18.05
N ALA A 213 17.24 2.28 -18.61
CA ALA A 213 16.28 2.09 -19.70
C ALA A 213 14.85 2.50 -19.29
N VAL A 214 14.06 2.93 -20.28
CA VAL A 214 12.65 3.34 -20.08
C VAL A 214 11.84 2.21 -19.45
N GLU A 215 12.05 0.98 -19.89
CA GLU A 215 11.37 -0.22 -19.41
C GLU A 215 11.69 -0.48 -17.92
N ARG A 216 12.93 -0.21 -17.51
CA ARG A 216 13.34 -0.33 -16.11
C ARG A 216 12.67 0.70 -15.23
N ALA A 217 12.55 1.93 -15.74
CA ALA A 217 11.82 3.00 -15.06
C ALA A 217 10.32 2.70 -14.99
N ALA A 218 9.71 2.10 -16.02
CA ALA A 218 8.32 1.67 -16.02
C ALA A 218 8.08 0.53 -15.00
N ALA A 219 9.02 -0.41 -14.90
CA ALA A 219 8.97 -1.47 -13.89
C ALA A 219 9.06 -0.89 -12.46
N LEU A 220 9.97 0.08 -12.21
CA LEU A 220 10.00 0.79 -10.93
C LEU A 220 8.67 1.49 -10.65
N ALA A 221 8.09 2.17 -11.64
CA ALA A 221 6.79 2.83 -11.50
C ALA A 221 5.69 1.85 -11.08
N ALA A 222 5.65 0.66 -11.66
CA ALA A 222 4.70 -0.39 -11.29
C ALA A 222 4.88 -0.83 -9.82
N GLY A 223 6.11 -1.02 -9.36
CA GLY A 223 6.40 -1.36 -7.96
C GLY A 223 6.01 -0.25 -6.98
N LEU A 224 6.22 1.02 -7.36
CA LEU A 224 5.80 2.18 -6.57
C LEU A 224 4.27 2.27 -6.46
N GLU A 225 3.53 2.01 -7.55
CA GLU A 225 2.05 1.96 -7.53
C GLU A 225 1.54 0.80 -6.68
N GLU A 226 2.18 -0.36 -6.71
CA GLU A 226 1.86 -1.50 -5.85
C GLU A 226 2.09 -1.17 -4.37
N SER A 227 3.24 -0.56 -4.06
CA SER A 227 3.53 -0.06 -2.71
C SER A 227 2.48 0.93 -2.22
N ARG A 228 2.09 1.88 -3.07
CA ARG A 228 1.04 2.86 -2.74
C ARG A 228 -0.30 2.19 -2.47
N MET A 229 -0.67 1.19 -3.25
CA MET A 229 -1.92 0.45 -3.06
C MET A 229 -1.92 -0.29 -1.70
N ALA A 230 -0.81 -0.92 -1.35
CA ALA A 230 -0.64 -1.57 -0.05
C ALA A 230 -0.66 -0.55 1.10
N TRP A 231 0.08 0.55 0.95
CA TRP A 231 0.13 1.62 1.93
C TRP A 231 -1.26 2.26 2.16
N LEU A 232 -2.01 2.50 1.09
CA LEU A 232 -3.34 3.10 1.20
C LEU A 232 -4.32 2.19 1.96
N GLN A 233 -4.21 0.89 1.83
CA GLN A 233 -5.03 -0.07 2.58
C GLN A 233 -4.60 -0.19 4.05
N ALA A 234 -3.30 -0.12 4.32
CA ALA A 234 -2.76 -0.18 5.67
C ALA A 234 -2.95 1.14 6.45
N PHE A 235 -2.75 2.27 5.78
CA PHE A 235 -2.64 3.60 6.38
C PHE A 235 -3.58 4.64 5.75
N GLY A 236 -4.63 4.22 5.07
CA GLY A 236 -5.55 5.14 4.39
C GLY A 236 -6.18 6.17 5.32
N GLY A 237 -6.40 5.81 6.56
CA GLY A 237 -6.82 6.73 7.60
C GLY A 237 -5.82 7.87 7.88
N PHE A 238 -4.53 7.70 7.60
CA PHE A 238 -3.54 8.79 7.64
C PHE A 238 -3.75 9.79 6.48
N ALA A 239 -4.03 9.27 5.28
CA ALA A 239 -4.09 10.08 4.05
C ALA A 239 -5.44 10.77 3.80
N ILE A 240 -6.54 10.13 4.19
CA ILE A 240 -7.90 10.59 3.90
C ILE A 240 -8.58 10.99 5.21
N GLU A 241 -8.93 12.26 5.34
CA GLU A 241 -9.67 12.73 6.51
C GLU A 241 -11.09 12.18 6.53
N PRO A 242 -11.64 11.82 7.71
CA PRO A 242 -13.00 11.28 7.82
C PRO A 242 -14.06 12.14 7.14
N LYS A 243 -13.94 13.48 7.26
CA LYS A 243 -14.86 14.42 6.58
C LYS A 243 -14.79 14.28 5.06
N GLN A 244 -13.58 14.16 4.48
CA GLN A 244 -13.43 13.97 3.04
C GLN A 244 -14.05 12.65 2.58
N LEU A 245 -13.87 11.60 3.39
CA LEU A 245 -14.46 10.30 3.11
C LEU A 245 -15.99 10.37 3.09
N VAL A 246 -16.60 10.97 4.12
CA VAL A 246 -18.06 11.16 4.19
C VAL A 246 -18.55 12.01 3.02
N ASP A 247 -17.89 13.14 2.73
CA ASP A 247 -18.28 14.02 1.63
C ASP A 247 -18.23 13.31 0.26
N ARG A 248 -17.26 12.41 0.06
CA ARG A 248 -17.17 11.58 -1.16
C ARG A 248 -18.23 10.46 -1.19
N LEU A 249 -18.46 9.78 -0.07
CA LEU A 249 -19.49 8.74 0.06
C LEU A 249 -20.88 9.29 -0.24
N GLU A 250 -21.16 10.53 0.16
CA GLU A 250 -22.43 11.22 -0.05
C GLU A 250 -22.47 12.02 -1.37
N GLY A 251 -21.43 11.94 -2.19
CA GLY A 251 -21.37 12.63 -3.48
C GLY A 251 -21.23 14.15 -3.41
N ARG A 252 -20.91 14.71 -2.23
CA ARG A 252 -20.69 16.15 -2.02
C ARG A 252 -19.34 16.64 -2.53
N SER A 253 -18.36 15.74 -2.65
CA SER A 253 -17.05 16.05 -3.21
C SER A 253 -16.55 14.92 -4.09
N ARG A 254 -15.53 15.20 -4.88
CA ARG A 254 -14.79 14.22 -5.69
C ARG A 254 -13.31 14.34 -5.41
N ALA A 255 -12.56 13.28 -5.69
CA ALA A 255 -11.11 13.36 -5.66
C ALA A 255 -10.60 14.19 -6.83
N GLU A 256 -9.65 15.05 -6.52
CA GLU A 256 -8.98 15.89 -7.51
C GLU A 256 -7.58 15.35 -7.79
N PRO A 257 -7.06 15.47 -9.03
CA PRO A 257 -5.73 15.00 -9.36
C PRO A 257 -4.68 15.82 -8.62
N ARG A 258 -3.72 15.14 -8.04
CA ARG A 258 -2.58 15.74 -7.33
C ARG A 258 -1.38 15.92 -8.25
N LYS A 259 -0.38 16.65 -7.77
CA LYS A 259 0.94 16.67 -8.40
C LYS A 259 1.57 15.28 -8.25
N PRO A 260 2.15 14.72 -9.33
CA PRO A 260 2.85 13.45 -9.22
C PRO A 260 3.98 13.48 -8.20
N LEU A 261 4.19 12.36 -7.57
CA LEU A 261 5.36 12.10 -6.74
C LEU A 261 6.60 11.95 -7.63
N ALA A 262 7.73 12.48 -7.21
CA ALA A 262 8.96 12.41 -7.97
C ALA A 262 9.81 11.20 -7.55
N ALA A 263 10.30 10.44 -8.52
CA ALA A 263 11.32 9.43 -8.28
C ALA A 263 12.45 9.55 -9.32
N SER A 264 13.63 9.04 -8.96
CA SER A 264 14.78 8.96 -9.85
C SER A 264 15.33 7.55 -9.84
N LEU A 265 15.56 6.99 -11.04
CA LEU A 265 16.22 5.71 -11.22
C LEU A 265 17.53 5.94 -11.96
N VAL A 266 18.65 5.81 -11.27
CA VAL A 266 19.95 5.89 -11.91
C VAL A 266 20.43 4.51 -12.33
N ARG A 267 21.34 4.46 -13.32
CA ARG A 267 21.76 3.22 -13.96
C ARG A 267 22.42 2.24 -12.99
N ASP A 268 23.29 2.74 -12.13
CA ASP A 268 24.09 1.92 -11.24
C ASP A 268 24.36 2.62 -9.90
N ARG A 269 24.85 1.84 -8.94
CA ARG A 269 25.20 2.28 -7.59
C ARG A 269 26.27 3.37 -7.59
N ALA A 270 27.24 3.33 -8.49
CA ALA A 270 28.29 4.32 -8.57
C ALA A 270 27.74 5.71 -8.96
N GLU A 271 26.79 5.75 -9.92
CA GLU A 271 26.10 6.98 -10.30
C GLU A 271 25.23 7.50 -9.13
N TYR A 272 24.53 6.60 -8.45
CA TYR A 272 23.74 6.93 -7.25
C TYR A 272 24.60 7.58 -6.19
N ALA A 273 25.70 6.95 -5.80
CA ALA A 273 26.61 7.50 -4.80
C ALA A 273 27.21 8.84 -5.23
N LYS A 274 27.60 8.98 -6.51
CA LYS A 274 28.14 10.23 -7.06
C LYS A 274 27.16 11.40 -6.95
N LEU A 275 25.88 11.16 -7.19
CA LEU A 275 24.84 12.21 -7.16
C LEU A 275 24.41 12.56 -5.75
N LEU A 276 24.32 11.58 -4.85
CA LEU A 276 23.69 11.78 -3.55
C LEU A 276 24.67 12.02 -2.41
N THR A 277 25.91 11.50 -2.44
CA THR A 277 26.89 11.74 -1.38
C THR A 277 27.16 13.23 -1.11
N PRO A 278 27.16 14.14 -2.11
CA PRO A 278 27.27 15.58 -1.84
C PRO A 278 26.08 16.19 -1.07
N LEU A 279 24.89 15.54 -1.15
CA LEU A 279 23.66 15.98 -0.49
C LEU A 279 23.53 15.38 0.92
N GLU A 280 23.82 14.09 1.02
CA GLU A 280 23.77 13.29 2.23
C GLU A 280 24.98 12.32 2.25
N PRO A 281 26.01 12.57 3.07
CA PRO A 281 27.22 11.74 3.10
C PRO A 281 26.95 10.23 3.36
N ALA A 282 25.89 9.90 4.07
CA ALA A 282 25.51 8.51 4.33
C ALA A 282 24.88 7.83 3.12
N ALA A 283 24.38 8.57 2.12
CA ALA A 283 23.65 8.03 0.96
C ALA A 283 24.46 7.00 0.15
N GLY A 284 25.78 7.16 0.06
CA GLY A 284 26.63 6.18 -0.64
C GLY A 284 26.60 4.77 -0.04
N ARG A 285 26.07 4.58 1.17
CA ARG A 285 25.92 3.31 1.87
C ARG A 285 24.49 2.78 1.88
N THR A 286 23.51 3.58 1.40
CA THR A 286 22.10 3.18 1.33
C THR A 286 21.81 2.44 0.02
N LEU A 287 20.72 1.67 0.00
CA LEU A 287 20.22 0.99 -1.19
C LEU A 287 19.16 1.81 -1.94
N GLY A 288 18.67 2.86 -1.31
CA GLY A 288 17.74 3.86 -1.80
C GLY A 288 17.69 5.03 -0.83
N LEU A 289 17.01 6.11 -1.20
CA LEU A 289 16.85 7.28 -0.33
C LEU A 289 15.64 8.10 -0.74
N TYR A 290 14.70 8.33 0.17
CA TYR A 290 13.77 9.43 0.03
C TYR A 290 14.40 10.72 0.54
N TRP A 291 14.72 11.63 -0.39
CA TRP A 291 15.33 12.92 -0.06
C TRP A 291 14.25 14.00 0.10
N ASN A 292 13.85 14.24 1.33
CA ASN A 292 12.78 15.16 1.69
C ASN A 292 12.96 16.59 1.16
N PRO A 293 14.17 17.21 1.16
CA PRO A 293 14.33 18.58 0.65
C PRO A 293 13.90 18.76 -0.83
N THR A 294 14.09 17.75 -1.68
CA THR A 294 13.64 17.78 -3.09
C THR A 294 12.38 16.96 -3.30
N ARG A 295 11.87 16.27 -2.26
CA ARG A 295 10.71 15.39 -2.31
C ARG A 295 10.85 14.33 -3.41
N THR A 296 12.02 13.70 -3.49
CA THR A 296 12.38 12.75 -4.53
C THR A 296 12.87 11.45 -3.92
N ALA A 297 12.29 10.32 -4.32
CA ALA A 297 12.80 9.01 -3.99
C ALA A 297 13.84 8.57 -5.03
N TRP A 298 15.01 8.14 -4.55
CA TRP A 298 16.15 7.78 -5.40
C TRP A 298 16.45 6.30 -5.31
N PHE A 299 16.65 5.68 -6.48
CA PHE A 299 16.96 4.28 -6.64
C PHE A 299 18.05 4.09 -7.72
N PHE A 300 18.69 2.93 -7.72
CA PHE A 300 19.58 2.51 -8.80
C PHE A 300 19.13 1.17 -9.39
N ASP A 301 19.42 0.95 -10.68
CA ASP A 301 18.90 -0.20 -11.43
C ASP A 301 19.70 -1.47 -11.19
N VAL A 302 21.03 -1.37 -11.11
CA VAL A 302 21.92 -2.49 -10.83
C VAL A 302 22.88 -2.17 -9.68
N ASP A 303 23.19 -3.16 -8.88
CA ASP A 303 24.18 -3.07 -7.80
C ASP A 303 25.63 -3.16 -8.31
N ASP A 304 26.59 -3.21 -7.38
CA ASP A 304 28.02 -3.31 -7.70
C ASP A 304 28.39 -4.67 -8.32
N GLU A 305 27.56 -5.68 -8.20
CA GLU A 305 27.71 -7.02 -8.80
C GLU A 305 27.00 -7.11 -10.17
N GLY A 306 26.32 -6.04 -10.60
CA GLY A 306 25.56 -5.98 -11.84
C GLY A 306 24.20 -6.69 -11.76
N LEU A 307 23.74 -7.04 -10.54
CA LEU A 307 22.44 -7.64 -10.33
C LEU A 307 21.36 -6.54 -10.36
N ALA A 308 20.30 -6.79 -11.10
CA ALA A 308 19.19 -5.86 -11.18
C ALA A 308 18.48 -5.72 -9.83
N VAL A 309 18.35 -4.49 -9.35
CA VAL A 309 17.48 -4.18 -8.21
C VAL A 309 16.04 -4.22 -8.73
N GLY A 310 15.29 -5.24 -8.35
CA GLY A 310 13.93 -5.45 -8.86
C GLY A 310 12.95 -4.35 -8.42
N PRO A 311 11.86 -4.15 -9.16
CA PRO A 311 10.89 -3.06 -8.91
C PRO A 311 10.10 -3.20 -7.62
N ALA A 312 10.03 -4.38 -7.01
CA ALA A 312 9.32 -4.65 -5.75
C ALA A 312 10.29 -5.07 -4.65
N THR A 313 11.50 -4.50 -4.62
CA THR A 313 12.46 -4.78 -3.55
C THR A 313 12.02 -4.14 -2.23
N SER A 314 12.51 -4.70 -1.11
CA SER A 314 12.31 -4.10 0.21
C SER A 314 12.69 -2.61 0.25
N THR A 315 13.73 -2.21 -0.50
CA THR A 315 14.16 -0.81 -0.61
C THR A 315 13.10 0.08 -1.26
N VAL A 316 12.44 -0.37 -2.34
CA VAL A 316 11.37 0.39 -2.99
C VAL A 316 10.19 0.58 -2.05
N LEU A 317 9.81 -0.48 -1.34
CA LEU A 317 8.74 -0.44 -0.33
C LEU A 317 9.08 0.51 0.83
N HIS A 318 10.34 0.48 1.30
CA HIS A 318 10.82 1.34 2.38
C HIS A 318 10.79 2.83 2.00
N GLU A 319 11.48 3.20 0.93
CA GLU A 319 11.66 4.61 0.55
C GLU A 319 10.35 5.23 0.00
N SER A 320 9.52 4.45 -0.71
CA SER A 320 8.20 4.92 -1.10
C SER A 320 7.29 5.14 0.11
N THR A 321 7.45 4.38 1.19
CA THR A 321 6.70 4.58 2.42
C THR A 321 7.02 5.93 3.05
N HIS A 322 8.31 6.28 3.16
CA HIS A 322 8.70 7.62 3.62
C HIS A 322 8.08 8.72 2.76
N GLN A 323 8.14 8.58 1.43
CA GLN A 323 7.55 9.53 0.49
C GLN A 323 6.03 9.64 0.67
N LEU A 324 5.32 8.52 0.77
CA LEU A 324 3.86 8.49 0.89
C LEU A 324 3.39 9.15 2.18
N PHE A 325 4.07 8.91 3.31
CA PHE A 325 3.76 9.61 4.57
C PHE A 325 4.08 11.11 4.49
N ALA A 326 5.21 11.49 3.92
CA ALA A 326 5.61 12.90 3.82
C ALA A 326 4.76 13.72 2.83
N GLU A 327 4.16 13.08 1.80
CA GLU A 327 3.54 13.80 0.68
C GLU A 327 2.03 13.57 0.54
N SER A 328 1.44 12.61 1.26
CA SER A 328 -0.01 12.32 1.16
C SER A 328 -0.90 13.39 1.79
N ARG A 329 -0.36 14.17 2.71
CA ARG A 329 -1.03 15.27 3.40
C ARG A 329 -0.04 16.39 3.71
N GLU A 330 -0.51 17.50 4.26
CA GLU A 330 0.36 18.54 4.79
C GLU A 330 1.12 18.01 6.01
N THR A 331 2.45 18.12 5.97
CA THR A 331 3.39 17.66 7.01
C THR A 331 4.45 18.70 7.28
N ILE A 332 5.04 18.66 8.46
CA ILE A 332 6.17 19.55 8.78
C ILE A 332 7.50 18.93 8.30
N PRO A 333 8.46 19.75 7.83
CA PRO A 333 9.77 19.25 7.42
C PRO A 333 10.57 18.57 8.54
N ALA A 334 10.34 18.98 9.80
CA ALA A 334 11.04 18.50 10.99
C ALA A 334 10.33 17.33 11.71
N ALA A 335 9.51 16.55 11.00
CA ALA A 335 8.82 15.39 11.57
C ALA A 335 9.83 14.41 12.19
N GLY A 336 9.59 14.01 13.45
CA GLY A 336 10.47 13.10 14.19
C GLY A 336 11.81 13.67 14.67
N GLU A 337 12.11 14.96 14.46
CA GLU A 337 13.40 15.53 14.89
C GLU A 337 13.53 15.63 16.43
N ARG A 338 12.44 15.82 17.15
CA ARG A 338 12.44 15.94 18.61
C ARG A 338 12.29 14.60 19.33
N CYS A 339 11.33 13.80 18.90
CA CYS A 339 10.96 12.50 19.47
C CYS A 339 10.23 11.67 18.41
N GLY A 340 9.93 10.41 18.69
CA GLY A 340 9.07 9.57 17.86
C GLY A 340 9.67 9.11 16.53
N PHE A 341 10.92 9.42 16.21
CA PHE A 341 11.51 9.07 14.90
C PHE A 341 11.48 7.58 14.60
N TRP A 342 11.59 6.74 15.62
CA TRP A 342 11.52 5.29 15.48
C TRP A 342 10.25 4.82 14.76
N ALA A 343 9.12 5.48 14.97
CA ALA A 343 7.84 5.07 14.35
C ALA A 343 7.81 5.35 12.83
N ILE A 344 8.52 6.40 12.38
CA ILE A 344 8.71 6.70 10.95
C ILE A 344 9.47 5.56 10.28
N GLU A 345 10.56 5.10 10.88
CA GLU A 345 11.35 3.98 10.37
C GLU A 345 10.61 2.64 10.53
N ALA A 346 9.86 2.47 11.63
CA ALA A 346 9.12 1.25 11.93
C ALA A 346 8.09 0.92 10.84
N VAL A 347 7.33 1.92 10.37
CA VAL A 347 6.33 1.67 9.30
C VAL A 347 6.99 1.42 7.94
N ALA A 348 8.14 2.02 7.67
CA ALA A 348 8.91 1.74 6.47
C ALA A 348 9.44 0.30 6.49
N CYS A 349 10.02 -0.15 7.62
CA CYS A 349 10.42 -1.54 7.83
C CYS A 349 9.24 -2.53 7.78
N PHE A 350 8.07 -2.13 8.28
CA PHE A 350 6.86 -2.96 8.20
C PHE A 350 6.41 -3.17 6.75
N MET A 351 6.45 -2.13 5.92
CA MET A 351 6.11 -2.26 4.50
C MET A 351 7.05 -3.18 3.72
N GLU A 352 8.30 -3.36 4.17
CA GLU A 352 9.22 -4.35 3.60
C GLU A 352 8.69 -5.81 3.69
N SER A 353 7.70 -6.05 4.55
CA SER A 353 7.07 -7.37 4.74
C SER A 353 5.94 -7.67 3.75
N LEU A 354 5.76 -6.88 2.70
CA LEU A 354 4.75 -7.11 1.67
C LEU A 354 5.06 -8.40 0.91
N GLU A 355 4.18 -9.39 1.04
CA GLU A 355 4.31 -10.70 0.40
C GLU A 355 3.08 -11.01 -0.48
N PRO A 356 3.27 -11.59 -1.68
CA PRO A 356 2.15 -12.01 -2.54
C PRO A 356 1.25 -13.03 -1.86
N ALA A 357 -0.06 -12.92 -2.12
CA ALA A 357 -1.09 -13.85 -1.69
C ALA A 357 -2.12 -14.04 -2.81
N PRO A 358 -2.90 -15.13 -2.81
CA PRO A 358 -3.88 -15.39 -3.88
C PRO A 358 -4.88 -14.26 -4.12
N PHE A 359 -5.22 -13.51 -3.08
CA PHE A 359 -6.16 -12.38 -3.11
C PHE A 359 -5.50 -11.01 -3.35
N GLY A 360 -4.17 -10.97 -3.42
CA GLY A 360 -3.36 -9.76 -3.51
C GLY A 360 -2.04 -9.89 -2.78
N TRP A 361 -1.97 -9.39 -1.55
CA TRP A 361 -0.76 -9.42 -0.72
C TRP A 361 -1.11 -9.51 0.77
N THR A 362 -0.11 -9.81 1.59
CA THR A 362 -0.16 -9.66 3.05
C THR A 362 0.96 -8.75 3.53
N LEU A 363 0.76 -8.07 4.66
CA LEU A 363 1.77 -7.32 5.39
C LEU A 363 1.88 -7.84 6.82
N GLY A 364 3.08 -7.89 7.36
CA GLY A 364 3.37 -8.43 8.68
C GLY A 364 3.34 -9.96 8.70
N GLY A 365 3.41 -10.51 9.88
CA GLY A 365 3.40 -11.96 10.08
C GLY A 365 4.73 -12.53 10.57
N PRO A 366 4.70 -13.76 11.11
CA PRO A 366 5.85 -14.34 11.81
C PRO A 366 7.02 -14.70 10.90
N THR A 367 6.80 -14.78 9.58
CA THR A 367 7.81 -15.19 8.60
C THR A 367 8.20 -14.09 7.61
N ALA A 368 7.54 -12.92 7.66
CA ALA A 368 7.69 -11.87 6.68
C ALA A 368 8.69 -10.78 7.12
N GLY A 369 9.38 -10.19 6.17
CA GLY A 369 10.28 -9.05 6.37
C GLY A 369 11.33 -9.30 7.46
N ARG A 370 11.46 -8.36 8.40
CA ARG A 370 12.40 -8.44 9.54
C ARG A 370 11.80 -9.11 10.77
N GLY A 371 10.56 -9.57 10.72
CA GLY A 371 9.84 -10.20 11.85
C GLY A 371 10.59 -11.38 12.48
N PRO A 372 11.12 -12.37 11.71
CA PRO A 372 11.88 -13.48 12.25
C PRO A 372 13.11 -13.04 13.07
N ILE A 373 13.90 -12.09 12.56
CA ILE A 373 15.09 -11.57 13.24
C ILE A 373 14.70 -10.75 14.48
N ALA A 374 13.61 -9.98 14.42
CA ALA A 374 13.11 -9.26 15.58
C ALA A 374 12.72 -10.20 16.72
N ARG A 375 12.04 -11.32 16.36
CA ARG A 375 11.67 -12.35 17.33
C ARG A 375 12.88 -13.03 17.93
N GLU A 376 13.84 -13.50 17.11
CA GLU A 376 15.07 -14.15 17.56
C GLU A 376 15.79 -13.26 18.57
N ARG A 377 16.07 -12.02 18.23
CA ARG A 377 16.76 -11.06 19.10
C ARG A 377 16.03 -10.80 20.42
N LEU A 378 14.72 -10.65 20.38
CA LEU A 378 13.94 -10.40 21.59
C LEU A 378 13.85 -11.64 22.49
N VAL A 379 13.54 -12.81 21.91
CA VAL A 379 13.19 -14.02 22.67
C VAL A 379 14.44 -14.82 23.04
N GLU A 380 15.44 -14.88 22.16
CA GLU A 380 16.62 -15.71 22.31
C GLU A 380 17.81 -14.92 22.85
N ASP A 381 18.07 -13.72 22.31
CA ASP A 381 19.18 -12.86 22.76
C ASP A 381 18.79 -11.93 23.91
N GLY A 382 17.51 -11.78 24.22
CA GLY A 382 17.00 -10.84 25.24
C GLY A 382 17.16 -9.37 24.86
N PHE A 383 17.39 -9.07 23.58
CA PHE A 383 17.56 -7.69 23.12
C PHE A 383 16.21 -6.98 23.10
N HIS A 384 16.14 -5.87 23.81
CA HIS A 384 14.96 -4.98 23.84
C HIS A 384 15.36 -3.56 24.18
N VAL A 385 14.85 -2.60 23.42
CA VAL A 385 14.92 -1.18 23.76
C VAL A 385 13.55 -0.74 24.25
N PRO A 386 13.42 -0.29 25.53
CA PRO A 386 12.13 0.11 26.07
C PRO A 386 11.42 1.14 25.20
N LEU A 387 10.12 0.98 24.96
CA LEU A 387 9.31 1.91 24.16
C LEU A 387 9.41 3.36 24.66
N ARG A 388 9.53 3.57 25.96
CA ARG A 388 9.76 4.90 26.55
C ARG A 388 11.05 5.53 26.03
N GLU A 389 12.11 4.75 25.87
CA GLU A 389 13.39 5.22 25.33
C GLU A 389 13.27 5.54 23.84
N LEU A 390 12.68 4.63 23.04
CA LEU A 390 12.43 4.83 21.61
C LEU A 390 11.54 6.05 21.35
N ALA A 391 10.47 6.21 22.13
CA ALA A 391 9.53 7.33 21.99
C ALA A 391 10.19 8.69 22.26
N ALA A 392 11.16 8.74 23.16
CA ALA A 392 11.91 9.96 23.48
C ALA A 392 13.06 10.26 22.50
N MET A 393 13.36 9.34 21.54
CA MET A 393 14.43 9.55 20.57
C MET A 393 13.94 10.36 19.38
N GLY A 394 14.55 11.54 19.17
CA GLY A 394 14.50 12.24 17.91
C GLY A 394 15.51 11.67 16.89
N ARG A 395 15.40 12.08 15.64
CA ARG A 395 16.17 11.56 14.49
C ARG A 395 17.68 11.46 14.76
N ARG A 396 18.30 12.55 15.23
CA ARG A 396 19.76 12.57 15.45
C ARG A 396 20.21 11.52 16.47
N ARG A 397 19.50 11.41 17.60
CA ARG A 397 19.81 10.43 18.64
C ARG A 397 19.61 9.01 18.15
N PHE A 398 18.51 8.75 17.44
CA PHE A 398 18.19 7.45 16.87
C PHE A 398 19.28 6.99 15.87
N GLN A 399 19.65 7.86 14.94
CA GLN A 399 20.65 7.53 13.90
C GLN A 399 22.09 7.40 14.44
N ALA A 400 22.38 7.96 15.58
CA ALA A 400 23.70 7.87 16.22
C ALA A 400 23.81 6.71 17.23
N ASP A 401 22.74 5.94 17.45
CA ASP A 401 22.75 4.84 18.42
C ASP A 401 23.61 3.68 17.91
N GLU A 402 24.54 3.20 18.74
CA GLU A 402 25.42 2.08 18.38
C GLU A 402 24.66 0.77 18.16
N ARG A 403 23.47 0.63 18.74
CA ARG A 403 22.57 -0.52 18.58
C ARG A 403 21.73 -0.44 17.30
N LEU A 404 21.91 0.58 16.47
CA LEU A 404 21.05 0.90 15.31
C LEU A 404 20.70 -0.33 14.43
N PRO A 405 21.63 -1.23 14.05
CA PRO A 405 21.31 -2.41 13.26
C PRO A 405 20.32 -3.38 13.95
N MET A 406 20.37 -3.47 15.28
CA MET A 406 19.46 -4.28 16.07
C MET A 406 18.11 -3.56 16.28
N ILE A 407 18.15 -2.24 16.49
CA ILE A 407 16.95 -1.43 16.63
C ILE A 407 16.06 -1.51 15.38
N TYR A 408 16.63 -1.53 14.16
CA TYR A 408 15.85 -1.66 12.94
C TYR A 408 15.01 -2.94 12.87
N SER A 409 15.52 -4.07 13.36
CA SER A 409 14.71 -5.30 13.45
C SER A 409 13.64 -5.18 14.54
N GLU A 410 13.97 -4.64 15.70
CA GLU A 410 13.02 -4.48 16.80
C GLU A 410 11.86 -3.55 16.44
N ILE A 411 12.13 -2.39 15.85
CA ILE A 411 11.05 -1.49 15.44
C ILE A 411 10.17 -2.06 14.34
N SER A 412 10.68 -2.96 13.49
CA SER A 412 9.86 -3.74 12.56
C SER A 412 8.89 -4.66 13.30
N GLY A 413 9.37 -5.37 14.34
CA GLY A 413 8.52 -6.19 15.20
C GLY A 413 7.50 -5.38 16.00
N LEU A 414 7.90 -4.20 16.48
CA LEU A 414 6.98 -3.26 17.14
C LEU A 414 5.89 -2.75 16.19
N ALA A 415 6.25 -2.40 14.94
CA ALA A 415 5.24 -2.01 13.95
C ALA A 415 4.24 -3.15 13.68
N ASP A 416 4.70 -4.40 13.56
CA ASP A 416 3.85 -5.57 13.40
C ASP A 416 2.94 -5.76 14.64
N PHE A 417 3.46 -5.57 15.85
CA PHE A 417 2.67 -5.59 17.07
C PHE A 417 1.56 -4.52 17.07
N PHE A 418 1.91 -3.26 16.79
CA PHE A 418 0.91 -2.19 16.79
C PHE A 418 -0.12 -2.32 15.67
N LEU A 419 0.27 -2.83 14.51
CA LEU A 419 -0.59 -2.88 13.32
C LEU A 419 -1.40 -4.18 13.23
N CYS A 420 -0.84 -5.32 13.66
CA CYS A 420 -1.45 -6.64 13.51
C CYS A 420 -1.80 -7.30 14.85
N GLY A 421 -1.10 -6.96 15.94
CA GLY A 421 -1.27 -7.60 17.25
C GLY A 421 -2.71 -7.50 17.77
N GLU A 422 -3.23 -8.58 18.36
CA GLU A 422 -4.60 -8.69 18.86
C GLU A 422 -5.65 -8.18 17.84
N ARG A 423 -5.51 -8.60 16.57
CA ARG A 423 -6.37 -8.18 15.44
C ARG A 423 -6.35 -6.67 15.17
N GLY A 424 -5.21 -6.01 15.43
CA GLY A 424 -5.02 -4.58 15.18
C GLY A 424 -5.55 -3.69 16.29
N ARG A 425 -5.62 -4.17 17.53
CA ARG A 425 -6.11 -3.42 18.69
C ARG A 425 -5.48 -2.03 18.83
N HIS A 426 -4.19 -1.90 18.54
CA HIS A 426 -3.46 -0.65 18.70
C HIS A 426 -3.27 0.12 17.39
N ARG A 427 -3.76 -0.40 16.25
CA ARG A 427 -3.53 0.19 14.92
C ARG A 427 -3.93 1.66 14.85
N ALA A 428 -5.13 1.97 15.30
CA ALA A 428 -5.64 3.32 15.25
C ALA A 428 -4.83 4.30 16.11
N ALA A 429 -4.44 3.88 17.31
CA ALA A 429 -3.58 4.67 18.17
C ALA A 429 -2.21 4.92 17.52
N PHE A 430 -1.65 3.92 16.84
CA PHE A 430 -0.37 4.02 16.18
C PHE A 430 -0.41 4.91 14.92
N VAL A 431 -1.47 4.81 14.12
CA VAL A 431 -1.68 5.71 12.97
C VAL A 431 -1.92 7.15 13.42
N GLU A 432 -2.66 7.37 14.50
CA GLU A 432 -2.82 8.72 15.09
C GLU A 432 -1.50 9.25 15.66
N TYR A 433 -0.67 8.38 16.25
CA TYR A 433 0.67 8.75 16.68
C TYR A 433 1.54 9.25 15.51
N LEU A 434 1.53 8.51 14.37
CA LEU A 434 2.20 8.95 13.15
C LEU A 434 1.68 10.31 12.67
N ARG A 435 0.36 10.53 12.70
CA ARG A 435 -0.22 11.84 12.34
C ARG A 435 0.35 12.96 13.20
N ARG A 436 0.48 12.76 14.51
CA ARG A 436 1.04 13.75 15.42
C ARG A 436 2.51 14.00 15.18
N ILE A 437 3.30 12.96 14.89
CA ILE A 437 4.70 13.10 14.50
C ILE A 437 4.84 13.96 13.24
N TYR A 438 4.08 13.64 12.19
CA TYR A 438 4.14 14.39 10.94
C TYR A 438 3.52 15.79 11.02
N ALA A 439 2.68 16.06 12.01
CA ALA A 439 2.17 17.39 12.34
C ALA A 439 3.07 18.16 13.35
N GLY A 440 4.08 17.50 13.94
CA GLY A 440 4.97 18.11 14.96
C GLY A 440 4.29 18.37 16.30
N THR A 441 3.20 17.67 16.59
CA THR A 441 2.40 17.80 17.83
C THR A 441 2.57 16.60 18.77
N ASP A 442 3.50 15.71 18.47
CA ASP A 442 3.85 14.58 19.31
C ASP A 442 4.70 15.01 20.51
N GLU A 443 4.55 14.29 21.60
CA GLU A 443 5.37 14.35 22.80
C GLU A 443 5.82 12.93 23.16
N PRO A 444 6.87 12.74 23.98
CA PRO A 444 7.35 11.40 24.33
C PRO A 444 6.29 10.44 24.84
N ASP A 445 5.29 10.91 25.59
CA ASP A 445 4.22 10.08 26.14
C ASP A 445 2.98 9.94 25.24
N THR A 446 3.00 10.54 24.04
CA THR A 446 1.84 10.56 23.13
C THR A 446 1.32 9.16 22.77
N LEU A 447 2.22 8.22 22.44
CA LEU A 447 1.83 6.85 22.08
C LEU A 447 1.13 6.13 23.25
N ALA A 448 1.71 6.21 24.44
CA ALA A 448 1.16 5.60 25.65
C ALA A 448 -0.24 6.14 25.97
N ALA A 449 -0.41 7.47 25.87
CA ALA A 449 -1.70 8.12 26.06
C ALA A 449 -2.74 7.69 25.03
N LEU A 450 -2.37 7.58 23.74
CA LEU A 450 -3.26 7.13 22.68
C LEU A 450 -3.67 5.67 22.84
N CYS A 451 -2.76 4.80 23.30
CA CYS A 451 -3.05 3.39 23.59
C CYS A 451 -3.82 3.18 24.90
N GLY A 452 -3.91 4.20 25.77
CA GLY A 452 -4.50 4.08 27.11
C GLY A 452 -3.74 3.08 28.01
N ARG A 453 -2.41 2.95 27.81
CA ARG A 453 -1.55 2.00 28.52
C ARG A 453 -0.20 2.64 28.85
N SER A 454 0.45 2.19 29.94
CA SER A 454 1.82 2.61 30.20
C SER A 454 2.81 1.96 29.21
N PHE A 455 4.01 2.55 29.05
CA PHE A 455 5.05 1.96 28.20
C PHE A 455 5.46 0.57 28.69
N GLU A 456 5.54 0.37 29.99
CA GLU A 456 5.88 -0.92 30.60
C GLU A 456 4.83 -1.99 30.24
N GLN A 457 3.55 -1.62 30.24
CA GLN A 457 2.49 -2.51 29.82
C GLN A 457 2.56 -2.83 28.31
N LEU A 458 2.88 -1.84 27.49
CA LEU A 458 3.04 -2.05 26.04
C LEU A 458 4.28 -2.92 25.72
N ASP A 459 5.40 -2.73 26.46
CA ASP A 459 6.59 -3.58 26.34
C ASP A 459 6.29 -5.03 26.73
N ASP A 460 5.51 -5.25 27.79
CA ASP A 460 5.10 -6.59 28.20
C ASP A 460 4.12 -7.23 27.19
N ASP A 461 3.18 -6.46 26.62
CA ASP A 461 2.27 -6.92 25.57
C ASP A 461 3.07 -7.28 24.30
N TYR A 462 4.05 -6.47 23.90
CA TYR A 462 4.93 -6.75 22.77
C TYR A 462 5.75 -8.03 22.97
N ARG A 463 6.36 -8.23 24.13
CA ARG A 463 7.08 -9.49 24.44
C ARG A 463 6.20 -10.72 24.31
N ARG A 464 4.95 -10.65 24.85
CA ARG A 464 3.98 -11.76 24.73
C ARG A 464 3.60 -11.99 23.27
N PHE A 465 3.35 -10.93 22.51
CA PHE A 465 3.04 -11.02 21.10
C PHE A 465 4.15 -11.73 20.32
N MET A 466 5.40 -11.30 20.49
CA MET A 466 6.55 -11.91 19.79
C MET A 466 6.80 -13.36 20.22
N ALA A 467 6.65 -13.68 21.50
CA ALA A 467 6.77 -15.05 22.00
C ALA A 467 5.69 -15.98 21.40
N SER A 468 4.46 -15.49 21.19
CA SER A 468 3.38 -16.27 20.57
C SER A 468 3.55 -16.50 19.06
N ARG A 469 4.42 -15.76 18.40
CA ARG A 469 4.68 -15.81 16.95
C ARG A 469 5.80 -16.80 16.55
N ALA A 470 5.86 -17.96 17.19
CA ALA A 470 6.77 -19.00 16.72
C ALA A 470 6.42 -19.40 15.28
N PRO A 471 7.40 -19.50 14.35
CA PRO A 471 7.13 -20.07 13.05
C PRO A 471 6.61 -21.52 13.23
N PRO A 472 5.73 -21.98 12.32
CA PRO A 472 5.32 -23.39 12.37
C PRO A 472 6.57 -24.29 12.29
N PRO A 473 6.58 -25.43 13.00
CA PRO A 473 7.72 -26.34 12.96
C PRO A 473 8.03 -26.67 11.50
N GLN A 474 9.29 -26.55 11.12
CA GLN A 474 9.75 -26.94 9.78
C GLN A 474 9.42 -28.44 9.62
N ARG A 475 8.59 -28.76 8.62
CA ARG A 475 8.22 -30.12 8.25
C ARG A 475 9.31 -30.74 7.37
#